data_f6576df303a577d298c6f71beed322c5
#
_entry.id   f6576df303a577d298c6f71beed322c5
#
_cell.length_a   1.000
_cell.length_b   1.000
_cell.length_c   1.000
_cell.angle_alpha   90.00
_cell.angle_beta   90.00
_cell.angle_gamma   90.00
#
_symmetry.space_group_name_H-M   'P 1'
#
loop_
_entity.id
_entity.type
_entity.pdbx_description
1 polymer ?
#
loop_
_entity_poly.entity_id
_entity_poly.type
_entity_poly.pdbx_seq_one_letter_code
_entity_poly.pdbx_strand_id
1 'polypeptide(L)'
;MINFIKMLRAENSSNYKLNVLKTYQNDEISELLKLTYDRVKYNFGISMKNIKITHSGERKFEFSDVYNMFGISGKLLLNYTQSLFDEYDPDSQEILRCILDRDLHAGINVKSINKIFRNITEMPYMRCSLIDKIDRIEFPAILQEKMDGSYRTFVVKNGIVESFSRSGEEYEYPLIFEEFKSLPNGAYIGELLVNLDESDAQSTRFKSNGLLNSDNVPDDLTFFAWDFLTLEEFANGYSDLSYYIRLEMLRQRQNKYLKVVRSEIVNNVDQCMNFVKEWISQGKEGGVLKDFELKFENKTSPKQIKLKNEFDVDVECIGFTEGTGKRKDTFGALIFRSSDGLLEGQCSGFSDLDLKEISDNRDEYLGKILTVKATDISKAKNKEKYALTFPRFVCFRDDKIEADSFERIQEILNGSKTVKK
;
A
#
# COMPACT_ATOMS: atom_id res chain seq x y z
N MET A 1 18.05 -14.49 -20.30
CA MET A 1 17.25 -14.09 -19.11
C MET A 1 18.04 -14.16 -17.81
N ILE A 2 18.60 -15.30 -17.38
CA ILE A 2 19.22 -15.42 -16.05
C ILE A 2 20.40 -14.45 -15.83
N ASN A 3 21.26 -14.24 -16.84
CA ASN A 3 22.35 -13.24 -16.73
C ASN A 3 21.82 -11.82 -16.52
N PHE A 4 20.71 -11.47 -17.13
CA PHE A 4 20.05 -10.18 -16.90
C PHE A 4 19.59 -10.05 -15.43
N ILE A 5 18.95 -11.09 -14.87
CA ILE A 5 18.52 -11.11 -13.47
C ILE A 5 19.73 -10.98 -12.54
N LYS A 6 20.80 -11.76 -12.77
CA LYS A 6 22.04 -11.71 -12.00
C LYS A 6 22.68 -10.31 -12.06
N MET A 7 22.73 -9.69 -13.22
CA MET A 7 23.24 -8.32 -13.39
C MET A 7 22.40 -7.28 -12.64
N LEU A 8 21.06 -7.35 -12.70
CA LEU A 8 20.18 -6.44 -11.94
C LEU A 8 20.38 -6.55 -10.42
N ARG A 9 20.73 -7.74 -9.93
CA ARG A 9 20.96 -8.00 -8.49
C ARG A 9 22.37 -7.62 -8.03
N ALA A 10 23.32 -7.41 -8.94
CA ALA A 10 24.72 -7.17 -8.61
C ALA A 10 24.93 -5.86 -7.83
N GLU A 11 24.12 -4.81 -8.13
CA GLU A 11 24.23 -3.53 -7.44
C GLU A 11 22.86 -2.94 -7.09
N ASN A 12 22.81 -2.21 -5.97
CA ASN A 12 21.58 -1.54 -5.53
C ASN A 12 21.37 -0.15 -6.17
N SER A 13 22.34 0.38 -6.91
CA SER A 13 22.27 1.69 -7.57
C SER A 13 21.15 1.75 -8.61
N SER A 14 20.26 2.74 -8.51
CA SER A 14 19.19 2.95 -9.50
C SER A 14 19.73 3.27 -10.89
N ASN A 15 20.84 4.01 -10.98
CA ASN A 15 21.49 4.34 -12.27
C ASN A 15 22.11 3.10 -12.90
N TYR A 16 22.76 2.24 -12.11
CA TYR A 16 23.28 0.97 -12.58
C TYR A 16 22.15 0.10 -13.18
N LYS A 17 21.04 -0.07 -12.44
CA LYS A 17 19.90 -0.87 -12.91
C LYS A 17 19.27 -0.32 -14.19
N LEU A 18 19.16 1.01 -14.32
CA LEU A 18 18.70 1.62 -15.57
C LEU A 18 19.65 1.34 -16.75
N ASN A 19 20.95 1.31 -16.52
CA ASN A 19 21.92 0.95 -17.55
C ASN A 19 21.80 -0.52 -17.94
N VAL A 20 21.63 -1.43 -16.97
CA VAL A 20 21.38 -2.86 -17.24
C VAL A 20 20.11 -3.03 -18.09
N LEU A 21 18.99 -2.34 -17.75
CA LEU A 21 17.76 -2.38 -18.56
C LEU A 21 17.98 -1.93 -20.00
N LYS A 22 18.78 -0.87 -20.23
CA LYS A 22 19.11 -0.38 -21.56
C LYS A 22 19.96 -1.39 -22.35
N THR A 23 20.96 -1.98 -21.69
CA THR A 23 21.87 -2.95 -22.31
C THR A 23 21.16 -4.22 -22.77
N TYR A 24 20.17 -4.67 -21.98
CA TYR A 24 19.40 -5.88 -22.25
C TYR A 24 18.03 -5.61 -22.90
N GLN A 25 17.87 -4.47 -23.58
CA GLN A 25 16.60 -4.12 -24.25
C GLN A 25 16.40 -4.97 -25.51
N ASN A 26 15.67 -6.08 -25.36
CA ASN A 26 15.27 -7.00 -26.42
C ASN A 26 13.88 -7.62 -26.10
N ASP A 27 13.30 -8.36 -27.03
CA ASP A 27 11.97 -8.93 -26.92
C ASP A 27 11.88 -10.00 -25.82
N GLU A 28 12.92 -10.81 -25.65
CA GLU A 28 12.98 -11.84 -24.60
C GLU A 28 12.89 -11.23 -23.19
N ILE A 29 13.68 -10.19 -22.93
CA ILE A 29 13.65 -9.48 -21.64
C ILE A 29 12.36 -8.67 -21.48
N SER A 30 11.87 -8.08 -22.57
CA SER A 30 10.57 -7.39 -22.59
C SER A 30 9.46 -8.34 -22.13
N GLU A 31 9.44 -9.57 -22.62
CA GLU A 31 8.44 -10.58 -22.27
C GLU A 31 8.59 -11.09 -20.84
N LEU A 32 9.82 -11.36 -20.38
CA LEU A 32 10.08 -11.69 -18.99
C LEU A 32 9.54 -10.61 -18.04
N LEU A 33 9.81 -9.33 -18.34
CA LEU A 33 9.37 -8.21 -17.51
C LEU A 33 7.84 -8.07 -17.48
N LYS A 34 7.16 -8.27 -18.62
CA LYS A 34 5.69 -8.29 -18.68
C LYS A 34 5.12 -9.40 -17.80
N LEU A 35 5.54 -10.64 -18.01
CA LEU A 35 5.06 -11.78 -17.23
C LEU A 35 5.34 -11.61 -15.74
N THR A 36 6.45 -10.97 -15.37
CA THR A 36 6.80 -10.75 -13.97
C THR A 36 6.01 -9.60 -13.33
N TYR A 37 5.85 -8.46 -14.01
CA TYR A 37 5.39 -7.22 -13.35
C TYR A 37 4.02 -6.72 -13.81
N ASP A 38 3.49 -7.14 -14.98
CA ASP A 38 2.16 -6.70 -15.44
C ASP A 38 1.07 -7.55 -14.76
N ARG A 39 0.66 -7.11 -13.57
CA ARG A 39 -0.37 -7.77 -12.76
C ARG A 39 -1.78 -7.56 -13.30
N VAL A 40 -1.97 -6.58 -14.17
CA VAL A 40 -3.26 -6.28 -14.80
C VAL A 40 -3.58 -7.28 -15.91
N LYS A 41 -2.55 -7.68 -16.67
CA LYS A 41 -2.74 -8.61 -17.81
C LYS A 41 -2.49 -10.08 -17.48
N TYR A 42 -1.66 -10.35 -16.49
CA TYR A 42 -1.21 -11.69 -16.16
C TYR A 42 -1.45 -12.01 -14.70
N ASN A 43 -2.35 -12.95 -14.44
CA ASN A 43 -2.61 -13.52 -13.11
C ASN A 43 -2.39 -15.04 -13.18
N PHE A 44 -1.54 -15.56 -12.31
CA PHE A 44 -1.16 -16.98 -12.34
C PHE A 44 -1.98 -17.85 -11.40
N GLY A 45 -2.70 -17.28 -10.43
CA GLY A 45 -3.54 -18.02 -9.48
C GLY A 45 -2.78 -19.05 -8.61
N ILE A 46 -1.45 -18.92 -8.49
CA ILE A 46 -0.60 -19.82 -7.70
C ILE A 46 0.46 -19.04 -6.92
N SER A 47 0.83 -19.57 -5.75
CA SER A 47 1.89 -19.02 -4.91
C SER A 47 3.05 -20.00 -4.78
N MET A 48 4.27 -19.48 -4.81
CA MET A 48 5.49 -20.27 -4.57
C MET A 48 5.51 -20.99 -3.22
N LYS A 49 4.73 -20.55 -2.24
CA LYS A 49 4.56 -21.24 -0.94
C LYS A 49 4.04 -22.68 -1.08
N ASN A 50 3.32 -22.95 -2.17
CA ASN A 50 2.71 -24.26 -2.45
C ASN A 50 3.62 -25.16 -3.33
N ILE A 51 4.77 -24.68 -3.77
CA ILE A 51 5.71 -25.40 -4.64
C ILE A 51 6.89 -25.91 -3.82
N LYS A 52 7.26 -27.18 -4.06
CA LYS A 52 8.43 -27.81 -3.43
C LYS A 52 9.55 -27.94 -4.45
N ILE A 53 10.69 -27.34 -4.16
CA ILE A 53 11.92 -27.48 -4.95
C ILE A 53 12.78 -28.52 -4.26
N THR A 54 12.75 -29.76 -4.71
CA THR A 54 13.47 -30.90 -4.09
C THR A 54 14.66 -31.36 -4.90
N HIS A 55 14.64 -31.20 -6.22
CA HIS A 55 15.71 -31.53 -7.16
C HIS A 55 15.56 -30.65 -8.41
N SER A 56 16.55 -30.67 -9.29
CA SER A 56 16.52 -29.94 -10.56
C SER A 56 16.68 -30.90 -11.72
N GLY A 57 15.93 -30.66 -12.77
CA GLY A 57 16.10 -31.32 -14.07
C GLY A 57 17.15 -30.64 -14.95
N GLU A 58 17.09 -30.90 -16.23
CA GLU A 58 18.01 -30.35 -17.24
C GLU A 58 17.28 -29.47 -18.27
N ARG A 59 15.96 -29.43 -18.25
CA ARG A 59 15.13 -28.70 -19.20
C ARG A 59 15.33 -27.18 -19.05
N LYS A 60 15.38 -26.48 -20.17
CA LYS A 60 15.46 -25.03 -20.22
C LYS A 60 14.07 -24.41 -20.16
N PHE A 61 14.00 -23.20 -19.56
CA PHE A 61 12.79 -22.39 -19.49
C PHE A 61 12.29 -21.99 -20.88
N GLU A 62 10.99 -22.10 -21.09
CA GLU A 62 10.28 -21.60 -22.28
C GLU A 62 9.07 -20.77 -21.85
N PHE A 63 8.80 -19.64 -22.53
CA PHE A 63 7.63 -18.81 -22.27
C PHE A 63 6.30 -19.54 -22.50
N SER A 64 6.29 -20.48 -23.44
CA SER A 64 5.13 -21.35 -23.71
C SER A 64 4.63 -22.08 -22.47
N ASP A 65 5.54 -22.48 -21.57
CA ASP A 65 5.17 -23.16 -20.33
C ASP A 65 4.39 -22.25 -19.38
N VAL A 66 4.78 -20.98 -19.32
CA VAL A 66 4.05 -19.96 -18.53
C VAL A 66 2.69 -19.66 -19.17
N TYR A 67 2.62 -19.55 -20.49
CA TYR A 67 1.35 -19.34 -21.19
C TYR A 67 0.38 -20.50 -21.03
N ASN A 68 0.88 -21.74 -20.95
CA ASN A 68 0.07 -22.95 -20.70
C ASN A 68 -0.53 -22.96 -19.27
N MET A 69 -0.05 -22.12 -18.35
CA MET A 69 -0.66 -21.98 -17.02
C MET A 69 -1.99 -21.21 -17.07
N PHE A 70 -2.22 -20.38 -18.10
CA PHE A 70 -3.47 -19.66 -18.24
C PHE A 70 -4.59 -20.62 -18.68
N GLY A 71 -5.76 -20.50 -18.06
CA GLY A 71 -6.92 -21.35 -18.33
C GLY A 71 -6.96 -22.67 -17.53
N ILE A 72 -5.96 -22.94 -16.70
CA ILE A 72 -6.00 -24.05 -15.72
C ILE A 72 -5.99 -23.48 -14.30
N SER A 73 -6.57 -24.22 -13.35
CA SER A 73 -6.72 -23.74 -11.96
C SER A 73 -6.65 -24.88 -10.94
N GLY A 74 -6.57 -24.51 -9.67
CA GLY A 74 -6.63 -25.44 -8.54
C GLY A 74 -5.53 -26.50 -8.59
N LYS A 75 -5.90 -27.77 -8.35
CA LYS A 75 -4.95 -28.88 -8.28
C LYS A 75 -4.22 -29.16 -9.60
N LEU A 76 -4.88 -28.91 -10.74
CA LEU A 76 -4.23 -29.08 -12.06
C LEU A 76 -3.11 -28.08 -12.26
N LEU A 77 -3.34 -26.81 -11.93
CA LEU A 77 -2.33 -25.76 -12.00
C LEU A 77 -1.17 -26.07 -11.05
N LEU A 78 -1.46 -26.48 -9.81
CA LEU A 78 -0.44 -26.84 -8.83
C LEU A 78 0.45 -27.98 -9.35
N ASN A 79 -0.14 -29.05 -9.86
CA ASN A 79 0.59 -30.21 -10.39
C ASN A 79 1.43 -29.84 -11.62
N TYR A 80 0.86 -29.05 -12.54
CA TYR A 80 1.57 -28.58 -13.74
C TYR A 80 2.77 -27.70 -13.34
N THR A 81 2.57 -26.76 -12.44
CA THR A 81 3.66 -25.89 -11.96
C THR A 81 4.75 -26.71 -11.25
N GLN A 82 4.36 -27.69 -10.42
CA GLN A 82 5.32 -28.56 -9.74
C GLN A 82 6.14 -29.37 -10.76
N SER A 83 5.51 -29.94 -11.82
CA SER A 83 6.25 -30.67 -12.84
C SER A 83 7.28 -29.80 -13.59
N LEU A 84 6.96 -28.53 -13.84
CA LEU A 84 7.94 -27.59 -14.42
C LEU A 84 9.16 -27.40 -13.51
N PHE A 85 8.95 -27.23 -12.20
CA PHE A 85 10.06 -27.15 -11.25
C PHE A 85 10.87 -28.42 -11.15
N ASP A 86 10.26 -29.58 -11.30
CA ASP A 86 10.96 -30.88 -11.25
C ASP A 86 11.78 -31.14 -12.55
N GLU A 87 11.33 -30.63 -13.70
CA GLU A 87 11.99 -30.79 -14.99
C GLU A 87 13.08 -29.75 -15.28
N TYR A 88 12.94 -28.53 -14.75
CA TYR A 88 13.81 -27.40 -15.07
C TYR A 88 15.18 -27.48 -14.39
N ASP A 89 16.20 -26.98 -15.10
CA ASP A 89 17.50 -26.71 -14.49
C ASP A 89 17.44 -25.54 -13.50
N PRO A 90 18.47 -25.34 -12.64
CA PRO A 90 18.42 -24.32 -11.59
C PRO A 90 18.22 -22.90 -12.09
N ASP A 91 18.80 -22.53 -13.23
CA ASP A 91 18.64 -21.19 -13.81
C ASP A 91 17.21 -20.97 -14.34
N SER A 92 16.61 -22.01 -14.91
CA SER A 92 15.22 -22.02 -15.40
C SER A 92 14.19 -22.00 -14.27
N GLN A 93 14.46 -22.72 -13.18
CA GLN A 93 13.65 -22.67 -11.95
C GLN A 93 13.65 -21.25 -11.36
N GLU A 94 14.80 -20.56 -11.34
CA GLU A 94 14.91 -19.20 -10.83
C GLU A 94 14.14 -18.20 -11.71
N ILE A 95 14.15 -18.37 -13.04
CA ILE A 95 13.36 -17.54 -13.95
C ILE A 95 11.86 -17.73 -13.67
N LEU A 96 11.37 -18.98 -13.63
CA LEU A 96 9.96 -19.26 -13.34
C LEU A 96 9.56 -18.75 -11.96
N ARG A 97 10.42 -18.95 -10.95
CA ARG A 97 10.19 -18.43 -9.61
C ARG A 97 10.00 -16.91 -9.60
N CYS A 98 10.87 -16.15 -10.27
CA CYS A 98 10.75 -14.70 -10.35
C CYS A 98 9.42 -14.28 -10.99
N ILE A 99 8.96 -14.99 -12.01
CA ILE A 99 7.67 -14.73 -12.66
C ILE A 99 6.52 -14.97 -11.68
N LEU A 100 6.51 -16.09 -10.97
CA LEU A 100 5.45 -16.46 -10.02
C LEU A 100 5.47 -15.62 -8.73
N ASP A 101 6.65 -15.23 -8.24
CA ASP A 101 6.81 -14.29 -7.13
C ASP A 101 6.43 -12.85 -7.51
N ARG A 102 6.21 -12.59 -8.82
CA ARG A 102 5.90 -11.25 -9.32
C ARG A 102 7.00 -10.23 -9.01
N ASP A 103 8.24 -10.70 -8.86
CA ASP A 103 9.41 -9.89 -8.53
C ASP A 103 10.71 -10.58 -9.00
N LEU A 104 11.60 -9.86 -9.69
CA LEU A 104 12.94 -10.32 -9.99
C LEU A 104 13.87 -10.34 -8.76
N HIS A 105 13.39 -9.94 -7.60
CA HIS A 105 14.17 -9.79 -6.36
C HIS A 105 15.42 -8.91 -6.53
N ALA A 106 15.31 -7.93 -7.41
CA ALA A 106 16.40 -7.02 -7.79
C ALA A 106 16.18 -5.59 -7.28
N GLY A 107 15.15 -5.33 -6.47
CA GLY A 107 14.81 -3.99 -5.99
C GLY A 107 14.57 -3.00 -7.14
N ILE A 108 13.90 -3.44 -8.19
CA ILE A 108 13.46 -2.61 -9.30
C ILE A 108 11.93 -2.52 -9.30
N ASN A 109 11.37 -1.41 -9.77
CA ASN A 109 9.92 -1.22 -9.83
C ASN A 109 9.45 -0.94 -11.26
N VAL A 110 8.14 -1.09 -11.48
CA VAL A 110 7.47 -0.89 -12.78
C VAL A 110 7.80 0.47 -13.40
N LYS A 111 7.83 1.55 -12.60
CA LYS A 111 8.18 2.89 -13.11
C LYS A 111 9.59 2.94 -13.70
N SER A 112 10.55 2.27 -13.08
CA SER A 112 11.91 2.21 -13.59
C SER A 112 12.00 1.37 -14.88
N ILE A 113 11.26 0.26 -14.94
CA ILE A 113 11.18 -0.60 -16.11
C ILE A 113 10.53 0.17 -17.27
N ASN A 114 9.40 0.83 -17.03
CA ASN A 114 8.65 1.57 -18.06
C ASN A 114 9.38 2.81 -18.60
N LYS A 115 10.43 3.31 -17.93
CA LYS A 115 11.30 4.32 -18.53
C LYS A 115 12.03 3.82 -19.78
N ILE A 116 12.23 2.51 -19.90
CA ILE A 116 12.99 1.86 -20.98
C ILE A 116 12.08 1.06 -21.90
N PHE A 117 11.30 0.13 -21.33
CA PHE A 117 10.49 -0.82 -22.09
C PHE A 117 9.08 -0.32 -22.45
N ARG A 118 8.45 0.48 -21.57
CA ARG A 118 7.10 1.08 -21.77
C ARG A 118 6.01 0.06 -22.08
N ASN A 119 6.11 -1.15 -21.53
CA ASN A 119 5.29 -2.29 -21.91
C ASN A 119 4.52 -2.95 -20.77
N ILE A 120 4.63 -2.42 -19.54
CA ILE A 120 3.92 -2.92 -18.36
C ILE A 120 2.77 -1.99 -18.05
N THR A 121 1.57 -2.58 -17.89
CA THR A 121 0.37 -1.84 -17.51
C THR A 121 0.47 -1.41 -16.04
N GLU A 122 0.31 -0.13 -15.78
CA GLU A 122 0.23 0.42 -14.43
C GLU A 122 -1.24 0.71 -14.10
N MET A 123 -1.69 0.26 -12.90
CA MET A 123 -2.99 0.70 -12.39
C MET A 123 -2.92 2.19 -12.04
N PRO A 124 -3.78 3.01 -12.64
CA PRO A 124 -3.81 4.43 -12.32
C PRO A 124 -4.16 4.65 -10.85
N TYR A 125 -3.31 5.36 -10.15
CA TYR A 125 -3.52 5.69 -8.74
C TYR A 125 -2.96 7.06 -8.38
N MET A 126 -3.85 7.99 -8.05
CA MET A 126 -3.45 9.30 -7.55
C MET A 126 -3.24 9.25 -6.04
N ARG A 127 -2.03 9.63 -5.60
CA ARG A 127 -1.62 9.58 -4.19
C ARG A 127 -1.75 10.94 -3.52
N CYS A 128 -2.12 10.92 -2.23
CA CYS A 128 -2.17 12.12 -1.40
C CYS A 128 -0.76 12.58 -1.00
N SER A 129 -0.56 13.89 -0.94
CA SER A 129 0.53 14.52 -0.23
C SER A 129 0.26 14.59 1.28
N LEU A 130 1.26 15.02 2.03
CA LEU A 130 1.17 15.27 3.47
C LEU A 130 0.70 16.70 3.75
N ILE A 131 0.40 16.99 5.01
CA ILE A 131 -0.11 18.28 5.49
C ILE A 131 0.83 19.47 5.22
N ASP A 132 2.13 19.23 5.06
CA ASP A 132 3.12 20.25 4.67
C ASP A 132 2.85 20.92 3.32
N LYS A 133 1.96 20.34 2.51
CA LYS A 133 1.51 20.87 1.21
C LYS A 133 0.14 21.54 1.26
N ILE A 134 -0.41 21.82 2.45
CA ILE A 134 -1.76 22.39 2.60
C ILE A 134 -1.90 23.78 1.98
N ASP A 135 -0.80 24.51 1.87
CA ASP A 135 -0.68 25.79 1.17
C ASP A 135 -0.94 25.71 -0.34
N ARG A 136 -0.95 24.49 -0.91
CA ARG A 136 -1.24 24.24 -2.33
C ARG A 136 -2.72 24.06 -2.64
N ILE A 137 -3.57 24.07 -1.61
CA ILE A 137 -5.03 23.95 -1.76
C ILE A 137 -5.64 25.33 -1.92
N GLU A 138 -6.42 25.49 -2.97
CA GLU A 138 -7.26 26.68 -3.17
C GLU A 138 -8.64 26.44 -2.51
N PHE A 139 -9.11 27.39 -1.72
CA PHE A 139 -10.42 27.32 -1.08
C PHE A 139 -11.46 28.12 -1.86
N PRO A 140 -12.76 27.69 -1.88
CA PRO A 140 -13.29 26.53 -1.18
C PRO A 140 -12.74 25.21 -1.71
N ALA A 141 -12.66 24.19 -0.82
CA ALA A 141 -12.13 22.89 -1.13
C ALA A 141 -13.07 21.79 -0.63
N ILE A 142 -12.89 20.54 -1.12
CA ILE A 142 -13.68 19.38 -0.73
C ILE A 142 -12.90 18.58 0.31
N LEU A 143 -13.45 18.47 1.52
CA LEU A 143 -12.96 17.57 2.55
C LEU A 143 -13.77 16.28 2.55
N GLN A 144 -13.12 15.14 2.40
CA GLN A 144 -13.74 13.82 2.46
C GLN A 144 -13.31 13.06 3.72
N GLU A 145 -14.22 12.29 4.30
CA GLU A 145 -13.87 11.33 5.34
C GLU A 145 -12.84 10.34 4.79
N LYS A 146 -11.75 10.12 5.53
CA LYS A 146 -10.76 9.13 5.13
C LYS A 146 -11.22 7.75 5.57
N MET A 147 -11.59 6.93 4.59
CA MET A 147 -12.02 5.57 4.81
C MET A 147 -10.82 4.68 5.23
N ASP A 148 -11.09 3.71 6.06
CA ASP A 148 -10.10 2.79 6.62
C ASP A 148 -10.42 1.33 6.29
N GLY A 149 -10.39 1.00 5.00
CA GLY A 149 -10.67 -0.31 4.44
C GLY A 149 -9.60 -0.81 3.48
N SER A 150 -10.01 -1.59 2.50
CA SER A 150 -9.16 -2.06 1.40
C SER A 150 -9.43 -1.27 0.13
N TYR A 151 -8.40 -0.60 -0.39
CA TYR A 151 -8.49 0.08 -1.70
C TYR A 151 -8.95 -0.89 -2.78
N ARG A 152 -9.96 -0.48 -3.54
CA ARG A 152 -10.41 -1.18 -4.75
C ARG A 152 -10.72 -0.18 -5.86
N THR A 153 -10.50 -0.63 -7.09
CA THR A 153 -11.04 0.00 -8.29
C THR A 153 -11.97 -0.99 -8.95
N PHE A 154 -13.24 -0.65 -9.09
CA PHE A 154 -14.19 -1.43 -9.89
C PHE A 154 -14.27 -0.83 -11.28
N VAL A 155 -13.99 -1.63 -12.30
CA VAL A 155 -14.09 -1.24 -13.72
C VAL A 155 -15.35 -1.89 -14.31
N VAL A 156 -16.26 -1.06 -14.81
CA VAL A 156 -17.48 -1.51 -15.48
C VAL A 156 -17.35 -1.24 -16.98
N LYS A 157 -17.48 -2.27 -17.79
CA LYS A 157 -17.42 -2.18 -19.25
C LYS A 157 -18.47 -3.08 -19.89
N ASN A 158 -19.51 -2.46 -20.45
CA ASN A 158 -20.60 -3.17 -21.14
C ASN A 158 -21.24 -4.30 -20.30
N GLY A 159 -21.48 -4.03 -19.02
CA GLY A 159 -22.05 -4.99 -18.07
C GLY A 159 -21.05 -6.04 -17.54
N ILE A 160 -19.79 -5.99 -17.95
CA ILE A 160 -18.70 -6.78 -17.34
C ILE A 160 -18.08 -5.94 -16.23
N VAL A 161 -17.89 -6.55 -15.06
CA VAL A 161 -17.33 -5.88 -13.88
C VAL A 161 -16.04 -6.61 -13.48
N GLU A 162 -14.98 -5.85 -13.31
CA GLU A 162 -13.69 -6.31 -12.80
C GLU A 162 -13.31 -5.48 -11.58
N SER A 163 -12.57 -6.04 -10.65
CA SER A 163 -12.12 -5.33 -9.45
C SER A 163 -10.63 -5.55 -9.22
N PHE A 164 -9.93 -4.46 -8.92
CA PHE A 164 -8.48 -4.46 -8.78
C PHE A 164 -8.04 -3.81 -7.45
N SER A 165 -6.99 -4.37 -6.85
CA SER A 165 -6.24 -3.69 -5.80
C SER A 165 -5.40 -2.54 -6.37
N ARG A 166 -4.75 -1.78 -5.48
CA ARG A 166 -3.78 -0.74 -5.87
C ARG A 166 -2.60 -1.27 -6.69
N SER A 167 -2.21 -2.52 -6.48
CA SER A 167 -1.12 -3.19 -7.21
C SER A 167 -1.58 -3.86 -8.50
N GLY A 168 -2.89 -3.86 -8.80
CA GLY A 168 -3.46 -4.48 -9.99
C GLY A 168 -3.83 -5.95 -9.79
N GLU A 169 -3.86 -6.46 -8.56
CA GLU A 169 -4.38 -7.80 -8.27
C GLU A 169 -5.90 -7.82 -8.41
N GLU A 170 -6.41 -8.83 -9.08
CA GLU A 170 -7.85 -9.03 -9.26
C GLU A 170 -8.48 -9.67 -8.03
N TYR A 171 -9.71 -9.27 -7.75
CA TYR A 171 -10.56 -9.82 -6.70
C TYR A 171 -11.98 -9.98 -7.20
N GLU A 172 -12.66 -11.03 -6.77
CA GLU A 172 -14.03 -11.30 -7.12
C GLU A 172 -14.97 -11.02 -5.95
N TYR A 173 -16.05 -10.27 -6.22
CA TYR A 173 -17.12 -9.95 -5.29
C TYR A 173 -18.46 -10.18 -6.00
N PRO A 174 -18.97 -11.44 -6.06
CA PRO A 174 -20.09 -11.80 -6.92
C PRO A 174 -21.34 -10.95 -6.72
N LEU A 175 -21.72 -10.64 -5.48
CA LEU A 175 -22.90 -9.80 -5.17
C LEU A 175 -22.71 -8.35 -5.60
N ILE A 176 -21.51 -7.78 -5.41
CA ILE A 176 -21.19 -6.44 -5.87
C ILE A 176 -21.15 -6.41 -7.40
N PHE A 177 -20.54 -7.41 -8.03
CA PHE A 177 -20.43 -7.50 -9.48
C PHE A 177 -21.83 -7.54 -10.12
N GLU A 178 -22.76 -8.34 -9.58
CA GLU A 178 -24.13 -8.42 -10.10
C GLU A 178 -24.83 -7.05 -10.07
N GLU A 179 -24.71 -6.32 -8.97
CA GLU A 179 -25.31 -4.99 -8.82
C GLU A 179 -24.63 -3.94 -9.72
N PHE A 180 -23.30 -4.04 -9.90
CA PHE A 180 -22.53 -3.07 -10.67
C PHE A 180 -22.65 -3.25 -12.18
N LYS A 181 -23.16 -4.37 -12.69
CA LYS A 181 -23.43 -4.58 -14.12
C LYS A 181 -24.34 -3.50 -14.72
N SER A 182 -25.23 -2.94 -13.91
CA SER A 182 -26.15 -1.87 -14.31
C SER A 182 -25.56 -0.47 -14.29
N LEU A 183 -24.37 -0.29 -13.70
CA LEU A 183 -23.72 1.02 -13.60
C LEU A 183 -23.18 1.46 -14.98
N PRO A 184 -23.10 2.78 -15.22
CA PRO A 184 -22.42 3.32 -16.39
C PRO A 184 -20.97 2.83 -16.51
N ASN A 185 -20.50 2.66 -17.77
CA ASN A 185 -19.11 2.33 -18.05
C ASN A 185 -18.16 3.33 -17.39
N GLY A 186 -17.10 2.83 -16.77
CA GLY A 186 -16.07 3.63 -16.12
C GLY A 186 -15.37 2.90 -14.99
N ALA A 187 -14.42 3.59 -14.36
CA ALA A 187 -13.67 3.11 -13.20
C ALA A 187 -14.14 3.86 -11.95
N TYR A 188 -14.61 3.11 -10.98
CA TYR A 188 -15.06 3.57 -9.66
C TYR A 188 -13.95 3.31 -8.65
N ILE A 189 -13.38 4.36 -8.09
CA ILE A 189 -12.21 4.31 -7.22
C ILE A 189 -12.65 4.57 -5.78
N GLY A 190 -12.28 3.67 -4.87
CA GLY A 190 -12.74 3.76 -3.50
C GLY A 190 -12.09 2.78 -2.54
N GLU A 191 -12.76 2.58 -1.43
CA GLU A 191 -12.38 1.64 -0.38
C GLU A 191 -13.54 0.67 -0.10
N LEU A 192 -13.21 -0.61 -0.06
CA LEU A 192 -14.15 -1.67 0.29
C LEU A 192 -14.03 -1.97 1.78
N LEU A 193 -15.16 -2.00 2.46
CA LEU A 193 -15.27 -2.32 3.88
C LEU A 193 -16.26 -3.47 4.09
N VAL A 194 -15.96 -4.31 5.09
CA VAL A 194 -16.93 -5.23 5.67
C VAL A 194 -17.77 -4.45 6.68
N ASN A 195 -19.10 -4.54 6.58
CA ASN A 195 -19.99 -3.94 7.57
C ASN A 195 -19.92 -4.80 8.86
N LEU A 196 -19.23 -4.28 9.87
CA LEU A 196 -19.11 -4.90 11.19
C LEU A 196 -19.93 -4.09 12.19
N ASP A 197 -20.53 -4.76 13.18
CA ASP A 197 -21.23 -4.09 14.26
C ASP A 197 -20.31 -3.09 14.99
N GLU A 198 -20.79 -1.87 15.20
CA GLU A 198 -20.01 -0.69 15.61
C GLU A 198 -19.42 -0.77 17.03
N SER A 199 -19.61 -1.88 17.78
CA SER A 199 -19.21 -1.98 19.19
C SER A 199 -17.68 -1.90 19.41
N ASP A 200 -16.84 -1.87 18.36
CA ASP A 200 -15.39 -1.92 18.51
C ASP A 200 -14.65 -1.25 17.32
N ALA A 201 -14.72 0.08 17.27
CA ALA A 201 -14.19 0.88 16.15
C ALA A 201 -12.67 0.66 15.86
N GLN A 202 -11.85 0.40 16.89
CA GLN A 202 -10.42 0.15 16.71
C GLN A 202 -10.09 -1.21 16.08
N SER A 203 -10.97 -2.21 16.28
CA SER A 203 -10.76 -3.54 15.70
C SER A 203 -11.30 -3.68 14.27
N THR A 204 -12.13 -2.73 13.82
CA THR A 204 -12.87 -2.82 12.55
C THR A 204 -11.96 -2.89 11.35
N ARG A 205 -10.91 -2.08 11.28
CA ARG A 205 -9.93 -2.09 10.18
C ARG A 205 -9.23 -3.43 10.02
N PHE A 206 -8.61 -3.93 11.11
CA PHE A 206 -7.87 -5.19 11.05
C PHE A 206 -8.79 -6.37 10.77
N LYS A 207 -9.99 -6.37 11.34
CA LYS A 207 -11.02 -7.39 11.09
C LYS A 207 -11.50 -7.30 9.64
N SER A 208 -11.86 -6.11 9.15
CA SER A 208 -12.32 -5.90 7.79
C SER A 208 -11.25 -6.34 6.76
N ASN A 209 -10.01 -5.86 6.88
CA ASN A 209 -8.94 -6.25 5.97
C ASN A 209 -8.58 -7.74 6.07
N GLY A 210 -8.63 -8.32 7.27
CA GLY A 210 -8.41 -9.76 7.46
C GLY A 210 -9.47 -10.59 6.76
N LEU A 211 -10.74 -10.20 6.86
CA LEU A 211 -11.87 -10.88 6.21
C LEU A 211 -11.85 -10.71 4.68
N LEU A 212 -11.53 -9.51 4.19
CA LEU A 212 -11.43 -9.23 2.75
C LEU A 212 -10.27 -9.96 2.05
N ASN A 213 -9.26 -10.40 2.81
CA ASN A 213 -8.12 -11.16 2.30
C ASN A 213 -8.19 -12.66 2.70
N SER A 214 -9.32 -13.13 3.22
CA SER A 214 -9.57 -14.54 3.52
C SER A 214 -10.25 -15.24 2.35
N ASP A 215 -10.20 -16.59 2.34
CA ASP A 215 -10.92 -17.42 1.36
C ASP A 215 -12.46 -17.31 1.47
N ASN A 216 -12.97 -16.78 2.59
CA ASN A 216 -14.37 -16.59 2.86
C ASN A 216 -14.66 -15.11 3.10
N VAL A 217 -14.80 -14.35 2.02
CA VAL A 217 -15.19 -12.93 2.09
C VAL A 217 -16.67 -12.83 2.47
N PRO A 218 -17.03 -12.04 3.50
CA PRO A 218 -18.44 -11.84 3.87
C PRO A 218 -19.26 -11.17 2.77
N ASP A 219 -20.55 -11.46 2.73
CA ASP A 219 -21.50 -10.84 1.78
C ASP A 219 -21.88 -9.40 2.15
N ASP A 220 -21.77 -9.05 3.44
CA ASP A 220 -22.12 -7.73 3.94
C ASP A 220 -20.95 -6.74 3.78
N LEU A 221 -20.91 -6.17 2.57
CA LEU A 221 -19.87 -5.27 2.12
C LEU A 221 -20.46 -3.91 1.72
N THR A 222 -19.67 -2.85 1.88
CA THR A 222 -19.93 -1.54 1.29
C THR A 222 -18.69 -1.01 0.60
N PHE A 223 -18.83 -0.58 -0.65
CA PHE A 223 -17.82 0.12 -1.40
C PHE A 223 -18.04 1.62 -1.30
N PHE A 224 -17.13 2.31 -0.61
CA PHE A 224 -17.16 3.76 -0.46
C PHE A 224 -16.28 4.39 -1.54
N ALA A 225 -16.93 4.86 -2.59
CA ALA A 225 -16.25 5.48 -3.72
C ALA A 225 -15.95 6.96 -3.46
N TRP A 226 -14.78 7.41 -3.86
CA TRP A 226 -14.37 8.82 -3.78
C TRP A 226 -13.98 9.45 -5.11
N ASP A 227 -13.84 8.67 -6.19
CA ASP A 227 -13.56 9.21 -7.51
C ASP A 227 -14.17 8.32 -8.60
N PHE A 228 -14.41 8.91 -9.77
CA PHE A 228 -14.91 8.23 -10.95
C PHE A 228 -14.16 8.73 -12.18
N LEU A 229 -13.75 7.82 -13.05
CA LEU A 229 -13.14 8.10 -14.33
C LEU A 229 -13.88 7.36 -15.44
N THR A 230 -13.95 7.94 -16.63
CA THR A 230 -14.33 7.20 -17.83
C THR A 230 -13.30 6.11 -18.13
N LEU A 231 -13.66 5.10 -18.93
CA LEU A 231 -12.72 4.04 -19.32
C LEU A 231 -11.48 4.59 -20.02
N GLU A 232 -11.64 5.63 -20.83
CA GLU A 232 -10.55 6.29 -21.54
C GLU A 232 -9.60 7.02 -20.57
N GLU A 233 -10.16 7.83 -19.66
CA GLU A 233 -9.38 8.55 -18.65
C GLU A 233 -8.64 7.59 -17.73
N PHE A 234 -9.30 6.48 -17.35
CA PHE A 234 -8.66 5.45 -16.54
C PHE A 234 -7.51 4.77 -17.27
N ALA A 235 -7.73 4.37 -18.55
CA ALA A 235 -6.67 3.77 -19.36
C ALA A 235 -5.48 4.71 -19.58
N ASN A 236 -5.72 6.01 -19.72
CA ASN A 236 -4.69 7.03 -19.89
C ASN A 236 -4.03 7.44 -18.56
N GLY A 237 -4.62 7.08 -17.40
CA GLY A 237 -4.16 7.52 -16.08
C GLY A 237 -4.24 9.02 -15.86
N TYR A 238 -5.13 9.71 -16.58
CA TYR A 238 -5.30 11.15 -16.58
C TYR A 238 -6.74 11.56 -16.89
N SER A 239 -7.24 12.58 -16.20
CA SER A 239 -8.52 13.26 -16.50
C SER A 239 -8.35 14.76 -16.41
N ASP A 240 -8.85 15.49 -17.42
CA ASP A 240 -8.91 16.96 -17.42
C ASP A 240 -10.10 17.51 -16.61
N LEU A 241 -11.07 16.65 -16.29
CA LEU A 241 -12.22 17.05 -15.47
C LEU A 241 -11.77 17.42 -14.07
N SER A 242 -12.32 18.51 -13.54
CA SER A 242 -12.10 18.89 -12.15
C SER A 242 -12.64 17.82 -11.19
N TYR A 243 -12.08 17.74 -9.99
CA TYR A 243 -12.52 16.78 -8.98
C TYR A 243 -14.01 16.99 -8.62
N TYR A 244 -14.43 18.25 -8.57
CA TYR A 244 -15.85 18.56 -8.30
C TYR A 244 -16.78 17.91 -9.33
N ILE A 245 -16.48 18.02 -10.62
CA ILE A 245 -17.28 17.38 -11.68
C ILE A 245 -17.28 15.86 -11.53
N ARG A 246 -16.13 15.23 -11.33
CA ARG A 246 -16.04 13.77 -11.15
C ARG A 246 -16.81 13.27 -9.92
N LEU A 247 -16.79 14.04 -8.83
CA LEU A 247 -17.56 13.74 -7.62
C LEU A 247 -19.07 13.84 -7.86
N GLU A 248 -19.52 14.88 -8.58
CA GLU A 248 -20.95 15.02 -8.94
C GLU A 248 -21.41 13.88 -9.86
N MET A 249 -20.57 13.48 -10.82
CA MET A 249 -20.84 12.30 -11.65
C MET A 249 -20.96 11.03 -10.80
N LEU A 250 -20.12 10.87 -9.80
CA LEU A 250 -20.15 9.71 -8.90
C LEU A 250 -21.39 9.71 -8.00
N ARG A 251 -21.81 10.88 -7.49
CA ARG A 251 -23.01 11.01 -6.62
C ARG A 251 -24.30 10.51 -7.28
N GLN A 252 -24.40 10.57 -8.61
CA GLN A 252 -25.54 10.09 -9.37
C GLN A 252 -25.57 8.56 -9.56
N ARG A 253 -24.54 7.83 -9.09
CA ARG A 253 -24.32 6.41 -9.37
C ARG A 253 -24.43 5.50 -8.14
N GLN A 254 -24.95 6.00 -7.02
CA GLN A 254 -25.09 5.22 -5.79
C GLN A 254 -26.12 4.10 -5.93
N ASN A 255 -25.84 2.96 -5.32
CA ASN A 255 -26.74 1.81 -5.25
C ASN A 255 -26.61 1.09 -3.89
N LYS A 256 -27.04 -0.17 -3.80
CA LYS A 256 -27.00 -0.96 -2.56
C LYS A 256 -25.57 -1.06 -1.99
N TYR A 257 -24.58 -1.38 -2.82
CA TYR A 257 -23.19 -1.62 -2.40
C TYR A 257 -22.28 -0.41 -2.62
N LEU A 258 -22.62 0.51 -3.54
CA LEU A 258 -21.83 1.70 -3.82
C LEU A 258 -22.40 2.90 -3.07
N LYS A 259 -21.60 3.44 -2.17
CA LYS A 259 -21.88 4.71 -1.47
C LYS A 259 -20.77 5.71 -1.81
N VAL A 260 -21.13 6.99 -1.91
CA VAL A 260 -20.13 8.05 -2.03
C VAL A 260 -19.63 8.42 -0.65
N VAL A 261 -18.32 8.56 -0.51
CA VAL A 261 -17.67 8.97 0.74
C VAL A 261 -18.26 10.31 1.22
N ARG A 262 -18.53 10.42 2.53
CA ARG A 262 -18.98 11.69 3.14
C ARG A 262 -18.04 12.81 2.76
N SER A 263 -18.61 13.91 2.26
CA SER A 263 -17.86 15.03 1.72
C SER A 263 -18.46 16.35 2.19
N GLU A 264 -17.62 17.25 2.68
CA GLU A 264 -17.99 18.59 3.13
C GLU A 264 -17.23 19.63 2.30
N ILE A 265 -17.88 20.79 2.02
CA ILE A 265 -17.20 21.93 1.41
C ILE A 265 -16.64 22.78 2.55
N VAL A 266 -15.35 23.06 2.49
CA VAL A 266 -14.65 23.86 3.50
C VAL A 266 -14.05 25.11 2.87
N ASN A 267 -14.14 26.25 3.58
CA ASN A 267 -13.75 27.54 3.06
C ASN A 267 -12.34 27.99 3.51
N ASN A 268 -11.75 27.30 4.47
CA ASN A 268 -10.42 27.59 4.99
C ASN A 268 -9.86 26.39 5.76
N VAL A 269 -8.60 26.48 6.14
CA VAL A 269 -7.88 25.43 6.89
C VAL A 269 -8.51 25.17 8.25
N ASP A 270 -8.93 26.21 8.98
CA ASP A 270 -9.49 26.06 10.33
C ASP A 270 -10.79 25.26 10.31
N GLN A 271 -11.70 25.59 9.37
CA GLN A 271 -12.93 24.82 9.17
C GLN A 271 -12.63 23.36 8.80
N CYS A 272 -11.67 23.14 7.91
CA CYS A 272 -11.21 21.81 7.54
C CYS A 272 -10.72 21.03 8.77
N MET A 273 -9.84 21.61 9.56
CA MET A 273 -9.27 20.96 10.74
C MET A 273 -10.31 20.68 11.83
N ASN A 274 -11.34 21.52 11.95
CA ASN A 274 -12.46 21.28 12.89
C ASN A 274 -13.25 20.03 12.49
N PHE A 275 -13.59 19.86 11.22
CA PHE A 275 -14.24 18.61 10.75
C PHE A 275 -13.35 17.38 10.96
N VAL A 276 -12.06 17.48 10.61
CA VAL A 276 -11.11 16.38 10.81
C VAL A 276 -11.05 15.95 12.27
N LYS A 277 -10.95 16.88 13.21
CA LYS A 277 -10.96 16.61 14.66
C LYS A 277 -12.27 15.99 15.11
N GLU A 278 -13.41 16.50 14.62
CA GLU A 278 -14.72 15.92 14.89
C GLU A 278 -14.78 14.45 14.44
N TRP A 279 -14.37 14.15 13.19
CA TRP A 279 -14.37 12.79 12.66
C TRP A 279 -13.43 11.86 13.44
N ILE A 280 -12.24 12.34 13.81
CA ILE A 280 -11.30 11.57 14.65
C ILE A 280 -11.92 11.29 16.02
N SER A 281 -12.64 12.23 16.64
CA SER A 281 -13.34 12.02 17.91
C SER A 281 -14.46 10.99 17.81
N GLN A 282 -15.02 10.80 16.61
CA GLN A 282 -16.01 9.75 16.28
C GLN A 282 -15.35 8.41 15.88
N GLY A 283 -14.04 8.25 16.05
CA GLY A 283 -13.30 7.04 15.74
C GLY A 283 -12.94 6.86 14.25
N LYS A 284 -13.08 7.90 13.42
CA LYS A 284 -12.66 7.87 12.01
C LYS A 284 -11.15 8.11 11.86
N GLU A 285 -10.56 7.66 10.74
CA GLU A 285 -9.10 7.79 10.50
C GLU A 285 -8.66 9.26 10.32
N GLY A 286 -9.55 10.14 9.86
CA GLY A 286 -9.27 11.52 9.54
C GLY A 286 -9.96 12.00 8.27
N GLY A 287 -9.28 12.83 7.47
CA GLY A 287 -9.82 13.40 6.24
C GLY A 287 -8.86 13.36 5.06
N VAL A 288 -9.40 13.56 3.88
CA VAL A 288 -8.66 13.86 2.65
C VAL A 288 -9.19 15.17 2.08
N LEU A 289 -8.37 16.21 2.14
CA LEU A 289 -8.68 17.52 1.57
C LEU A 289 -8.27 17.55 0.10
N LYS A 290 -9.19 17.97 -0.77
CA LYS A 290 -9.01 18.00 -2.22
C LYS A 290 -9.41 19.37 -2.78
N ASP A 291 -8.56 19.91 -3.62
CA ASP A 291 -8.86 21.11 -4.39
C ASP A 291 -10.04 20.84 -5.35
N PHE A 292 -10.94 21.81 -5.57
CA PHE A 292 -12.06 21.67 -6.49
C PHE A 292 -11.62 21.35 -7.91
N GLU A 293 -10.55 22.02 -8.37
CA GLU A 293 -10.01 21.91 -9.73
C GLU A 293 -8.96 20.79 -9.86
N LEU A 294 -8.87 19.91 -8.87
CA LEU A 294 -7.92 18.78 -8.90
C LEU A 294 -8.20 17.88 -10.10
N LYS A 295 -7.27 17.83 -11.04
CA LYS A 295 -7.24 16.86 -12.14
C LYS A 295 -6.73 15.52 -11.66
N PHE A 296 -7.20 14.42 -12.29
CA PHE A 296 -6.67 13.11 -11.97
C PHE A 296 -5.33 12.89 -12.71
N GLU A 297 -4.33 12.43 -11.98
CA GLU A 297 -3.02 12.07 -12.52
C GLU A 297 -2.43 10.87 -11.76
N ASN A 298 -1.86 9.91 -12.48
CA ASN A 298 -1.20 8.76 -11.87
C ASN A 298 0.11 9.14 -11.16
N LYS A 299 0.03 10.04 -10.18
CA LYS A 299 1.16 10.52 -9.37
C LYS A 299 0.72 10.98 -7.99
N THR A 300 1.67 11.37 -7.14
CA THR A 300 1.36 12.09 -5.89
C THR A 300 0.97 13.52 -6.23
N SER A 301 -0.24 13.93 -5.83
CA SER A 301 -0.75 15.28 -6.10
C SER A 301 -0.54 16.20 -4.89
N PRO A 302 0.00 17.41 -5.07
CA PRO A 302 0.04 18.43 -4.02
C PRO A 302 -1.33 19.06 -3.75
N LYS A 303 -2.33 18.85 -4.62
CA LYS A 303 -3.72 19.32 -4.50
C LYS A 303 -4.66 18.27 -3.87
N GLN A 304 -4.10 17.20 -3.29
CA GLN A 304 -4.82 16.19 -2.52
C GLN A 304 -4.02 15.85 -1.26
N ILE A 305 -4.53 16.23 -0.09
CA ILE A 305 -3.81 16.20 1.19
C ILE A 305 -4.49 15.22 2.14
N LYS A 306 -3.74 14.26 2.69
CA LYS A 306 -4.24 13.40 3.76
C LYS A 306 -4.03 14.04 5.12
N LEU A 307 -5.08 14.09 5.91
CA LEU A 307 -5.14 14.62 7.26
C LEU A 307 -5.48 13.47 8.21
N LYS A 308 -4.52 13.05 9.01
CA LYS A 308 -4.66 11.95 9.97
C LYS A 308 -4.39 12.44 11.36
N ASN A 309 -4.90 11.70 12.35
CA ASN A 309 -4.42 11.86 13.71
C ASN A 309 -2.96 11.42 13.77
N GLU A 310 -2.09 12.29 14.22
CA GLU A 310 -0.70 11.98 14.54
C GLU A 310 -0.39 12.54 15.92
N PHE A 311 0.35 11.78 16.71
CA PHE A 311 0.80 12.21 18.03
C PHE A 311 2.25 11.77 18.24
N ASP A 312 2.97 12.53 19.04
CA ASP A 312 4.37 12.29 19.36
C ASP A 312 4.47 11.76 20.80
N VAL A 313 5.28 10.75 21.01
CA VAL A 313 5.57 10.12 22.30
C VAL A 313 7.06 9.94 22.46
N ASP A 314 7.53 10.03 23.72
CA ASP A 314 8.93 9.82 24.03
C ASP A 314 9.13 8.43 24.62
N VAL A 315 9.99 7.63 23.97
CA VAL A 315 10.24 6.22 24.29
C VAL A 315 11.74 5.94 24.42
N GLU A 316 12.11 4.85 25.07
CA GLU A 316 13.52 4.47 25.27
C GLU A 316 14.00 3.59 24.12
N CYS A 317 15.18 3.87 23.57
CA CYS A 317 15.89 2.99 22.62
C CYS A 317 16.43 1.77 23.34
N ILE A 318 15.99 0.58 22.96
CA ILE A 318 16.43 -0.69 23.57
C ILE A 318 17.19 -1.59 22.62
N GLY A 319 17.35 -1.21 21.36
CA GLY A 319 18.08 -2.01 20.38
C GLY A 319 17.84 -1.62 18.93
N PHE A 320 18.40 -2.44 18.04
CA PHE A 320 18.33 -2.28 16.60
C PHE A 320 18.05 -3.62 15.93
N THR A 321 17.31 -3.60 14.84
CA THR A 321 17.16 -4.79 13.97
C THR A 321 18.27 -4.83 12.93
N GLU A 322 18.61 -6.02 12.45
CA GLU A 322 19.57 -6.18 11.36
C GLU A 322 19.05 -5.51 10.09
N GLY A 323 19.96 -4.82 9.40
CA GLY A 323 19.68 -4.21 8.11
C GLY A 323 19.66 -5.22 6.97
N THR A 324 18.76 -5.02 5.99
CA THR A 324 18.69 -5.86 4.79
C THR A 324 18.75 -5.01 3.52
N GLY A 325 19.12 -5.59 2.40
CA GLY A 325 19.20 -4.91 1.12
C GLY A 325 20.13 -3.69 1.15
N LYS A 326 19.60 -2.50 0.93
CA LYS A 326 20.39 -1.25 0.98
C LYS A 326 20.94 -0.91 2.37
N ARG A 327 20.35 -1.47 3.42
CA ARG A 327 20.72 -1.20 4.83
C ARG A 327 21.54 -2.31 5.46
N LYS A 328 22.07 -3.25 4.67
CA LYS A 328 22.87 -4.39 5.18
C LYS A 328 24.07 -3.98 6.04
N ASP A 329 24.64 -2.80 5.77
CA ASP A 329 25.79 -2.26 6.47
C ASP A 329 25.41 -1.26 7.60
N THR A 330 24.09 -1.12 7.88
CA THR A 330 23.54 -0.28 8.94
C THR A 330 22.54 -1.07 9.79
N PHE A 331 21.39 -0.49 10.13
CA PHE A 331 20.29 -1.21 10.81
C PHE A 331 18.97 -1.04 10.04
N GLY A 332 18.03 -1.96 10.26
CA GLY A 332 16.72 -1.95 9.63
C GLY A 332 15.75 -0.99 10.30
N ALA A 333 15.60 -1.12 11.61
CA ALA A 333 14.75 -0.30 12.48
C ALA A 333 15.36 -0.17 13.87
N LEU A 334 14.98 0.87 14.60
CA LEU A 334 15.28 1.04 16.01
C LEU A 334 14.17 0.39 16.84
N ILE A 335 14.51 -0.36 17.85
CA ILE A 335 13.58 -1.00 18.79
C ILE A 335 13.44 -0.08 20.01
N PHE A 336 12.19 0.18 20.40
CA PHE A 336 11.88 1.08 21.52
C PHE A 336 10.86 0.47 22.48
N ARG A 337 10.80 1.01 23.71
CA ARG A 337 9.78 0.66 24.71
C ARG A 337 9.33 1.88 25.52
N SER A 338 8.14 1.79 26.15
CA SER A 338 7.68 2.69 27.22
C SER A 338 8.44 2.46 28.51
N SER A 339 8.45 3.43 29.45
CA SER A 339 9.18 3.33 30.73
C SER A 339 8.71 2.14 31.58
N ASP A 340 7.44 1.77 31.52
CA ASP A 340 6.83 0.64 32.20
C ASP A 340 6.94 -0.70 31.45
N GLY A 341 7.49 -0.69 30.23
CA GLY A 341 7.66 -1.85 29.37
C GLY A 341 6.37 -2.47 28.82
N LEU A 342 5.20 -1.86 29.03
CA LEU A 342 3.92 -2.34 28.54
C LEU A 342 3.71 -2.11 27.05
N LEU A 343 4.45 -1.15 26.47
CA LEU A 343 4.47 -0.87 25.03
C LEU A 343 5.87 -1.07 24.48
N GLU A 344 5.95 -1.81 23.35
CA GLU A 344 7.21 -2.05 22.64
C GLU A 344 6.95 -2.06 21.12
N GLY A 345 7.90 -1.55 20.37
CA GLY A 345 7.79 -1.49 18.92
C GLY A 345 9.09 -1.20 18.22
N GLN A 346 9.00 -0.99 16.91
CA GLN A 346 10.12 -0.66 16.05
C GLN A 346 9.77 0.56 15.22
N CYS A 347 10.67 1.52 15.10
CA CYS A 347 10.48 2.67 14.22
C CYS A 347 11.53 2.73 13.11
N SER A 348 11.16 3.38 12.03
CA SER A 348 11.99 3.71 10.87
C SER A 348 11.78 5.20 10.50
N GLY A 349 12.32 5.64 9.38
CA GLY A 349 12.16 7.03 8.93
C GLY A 349 13.41 7.88 9.14
N PHE A 350 14.55 7.26 9.33
CA PHE A 350 15.85 7.90 9.45
C PHE A 350 16.33 8.42 8.10
N SER A 351 17.02 9.57 8.11
CA SER A 351 17.82 10.00 6.95
C SER A 351 19.05 9.08 6.75
N ASP A 352 19.66 9.14 5.58
CA ASP A 352 20.89 8.36 5.32
C ASP A 352 22.05 8.80 6.23
N LEU A 353 22.07 10.06 6.67
CA LEU A 353 23.03 10.60 7.62
C LEU A 353 22.79 10.03 9.02
N ASP A 354 21.54 10.07 9.51
CA ASP A 354 21.18 9.50 10.82
C ASP A 354 21.48 7.99 10.86
N LEU A 355 21.15 7.26 9.77
CA LEU A 355 21.42 5.83 9.70
C LEU A 355 22.92 5.52 9.87
N LYS A 356 23.77 6.30 9.24
CA LYS A 356 25.22 6.13 9.32
C LYS A 356 25.74 6.47 10.73
N GLU A 357 25.40 7.66 11.23
CA GLU A 357 25.83 8.16 12.52
C GLU A 357 25.42 7.20 13.66
N ILE A 358 24.15 6.81 13.70
CA ILE A 358 23.62 5.89 14.72
C ILE A 358 24.26 4.51 14.58
N SER A 359 24.49 4.04 13.34
CA SER A 359 25.10 2.73 13.10
C SER A 359 26.55 2.65 13.57
N ASP A 360 27.30 3.73 13.38
CA ASP A 360 28.71 3.83 13.78
C ASP A 360 28.86 3.95 15.31
N ASN A 361 27.82 4.43 16.03
CA ASN A 361 27.85 4.73 17.46
C ASN A 361 26.69 4.05 18.24
N ARG A 362 26.24 2.86 17.86
CA ARG A 362 25.04 2.18 18.40
C ARG A 362 24.97 2.17 19.93
N ASP A 363 26.07 1.91 20.59
CA ASP A 363 26.14 1.80 22.06
C ASP A 363 25.82 3.14 22.76
N GLU A 364 26.09 4.27 22.11
CA GLU A 364 25.79 5.59 22.64
C GLU A 364 24.29 5.92 22.56
N TYR A 365 23.54 5.22 21.68
CA TYR A 365 22.11 5.42 21.49
C TYR A 365 21.25 4.46 22.30
N LEU A 366 21.81 3.35 22.81
CA LEU A 366 21.10 2.44 23.72
C LEU A 366 20.77 3.17 25.04
N GLY A 367 19.52 3.08 25.47
CA GLY A 367 19.00 3.76 26.65
C GLY A 367 18.66 5.24 26.46
N LYS A 368 19.00 5.87 25.33
CA LYS A 368 18.55 7.23 25.04
C LYS A 368 17.06 7.31 24.80
N ILE A 369 16.48 8.46 25.18
CA ILE A 369 15.09 8.76 24.87
C ILE A 369 14.99 9.33 23.45
N LEU A 370 13.98 8.88 22.72
CA LEU A 370 13.66 9.38 21.38
C LEU A 370 12.18 9.70 21.27
N THR A 371 11.87 10.71 20.48
CA THR A 371 10.49 11.01 20.08
C THR A 371 10.12 10.15 18.87
N VAL A 372 9.01 9.44 19.00
CA VAL A 372 8.39 8.65 17.93
C VAL A 372 7.02 9.22 17.62
N LYS A 373 6.78 9.51 16.34
CA LYS A 373 5.47 9.91 15.83
C LYS A 373 4.67 8.68 15.44
N ALA A 374 3.43 8.60 15.87
CA ALA A 374 2.52 7.49 15.59
C ALA A 374 1.11 7.96 15.26
N THR A 375 0.26 7.07 14.77
CA THR A 375 -1.14 7.38 14.42
C THR A 375 -2.16 6.76 15.38
N ASP A 376 -1.81 5.66 16.03
CA ASP A 376 -2.67 4.96 17.00
C ASP A 376 -1.84 3.98 17.84
N ILE A 377 -2.51 3.32 18.79
CA ILE A 377 -2.00 2.20 19.61
C ILE A 377 -2.76 0.92 19.22
N SER A 378 -2.06 -0.20 19.11
CA SER A 378 -2.65 -1.51 18.80
C SER A 378 -2.12 -2.60 19.73
N LYS A 379 -2.89 -3.69 19.88
CA LYS A 379 -2.45 -4.89 20.56
C LYS A 379 -2.82 -6.13 19.74
N ALA A 380 -1.84 -6.91 19.33
CA ALA A 380 -2.10 -8.16 18.63
C ALA A 380 -2.66 -9.22 19.61
N LYS A 381 -3.61 -10.06 19.14
CA LYS A 381 -4.29 -11.09 19.98
C LYS A 381 -3.31 -12.02 20.69
N ASN A 382 -2.13 -12.27 20.11
CA ASN A 382 -1.14 -13.22 20.64
C ASN A 382 0.07 -12.52 21.27
N LYS A 383 -0.02 -11.20 21.56
CA LYS A 383 1.08 -10.45 22.20
C LYS A 383 0.62 -9.87 23.54
N GLU A 384 1.50 -9.91 24.52
CA GLU A 384 1.26 -9.32 25.84
C GLU A 384 1.40 -7.79 25.82
N LYS A 385 2.31 -7.28 24.99
CA LYS A 385 2.64 -5.85 24.89
C LYS A 385 1.82 -5.13 23.81
N TYR A 386 1.57 -3.85 24.04
CA TYR A 386 1.02 -2.91 23.08
C TYR A 386 2.09 -2.47 22.06
N ALA A 387 1.67 -1.95 20.94
CA ALA A 387 2.53 -1.38 19.90
C ALA A 387 1.94 -0.07 19.35
N LEU A 388 2.81 0.82 18.89
CA LEU A 388 2.41 2.00 18.13
C LEU A 388 2.07 1.61 16.69
N THR A 389 1.08 2.27 16.11
CA THR A 389 0.68 2.08 14.71
C THR A 389 1.43 3.08 13.83
N PHE A 390 2.13 2.58 12.80
CA PHE A 390 2.98 3.37 11.89
C PHE A 390 4.02 4.27 12.57
N PRO A 391 4.82 3.75 13.52
CA PRO A 391 5.78 4.54 14.24
C PRO A 391 6.92 5.02 13.33
N ARG A 392 7.25 6.32 13.45
CA ARG A 392 8.34 6.97 12.73
C ARG A 392 9.23 7.72 13.69
N PHE A 393 10.53 7.60 13.49
CA PHE A 393 11.54 8.37 14.20
C PHE A 393 11.39 9.87 13.92
N VAL A 394 11.50 10.70 14.96
CA VAL A 394 11.50 12.17 14.85
C VAL A 394 12.87 12.71 15.25
N CYS A 395 13.30 12.48 16.49
CA CYS A 395 14.61 12.92 17.00
C CYS A 395 14.96 12.18 18.29
N PHE A 396 16.23 12.17 18.68
CA PHE A 396 16.63 11.86 20.04
C PHE A 396 16.43 13.05 20.97
N ARG A 397 16.20 12.77 22.25
CA ARG A 397 15.86 13.73 23.30
C ARG A 397 16.97 13.79 24.33
N ASP A 398 17.99 14.62 24.06
CA ASP A 398 19.09 14.83 25.01
C ASP A 398 18.66 15.61 26.27
N ASP A 399 17.48 16.25 26.22
CA ASP A 399 16.84 17.00 27.31
C ASP A 399 15.98 16.11 28.24
N LYS A 400 15.80 14.82 27.92
CA LYS A 400 14.99 13.87 28.70
C LYS A 400 15.81 12.66 29.15
N ILE A 401 15.50 12.19 30.36
CA ILE A 401 16.14 11.02 30.97
C ILE A 401 15.15 9.86 31.19
N GLU A 402 13.85 10.09 30.95
CA GLU A 402 12.81 9.10 31.18
C GLU A 402 11.82 9.09 30.02
N ALA A 403 11.44 7.89 29.57
CA ALA A 403 10.41 7.66 28.58
C ALA A 403 9.00 7.87 29.15
N ASP A 404 8.02 8.12 28.28
CA ASP A 404 6.61 8.12 28.66
C ASP A 404 6.18 6.71 29.11
N SER A 405 5.35 6.60 30.16
CA SER A 405 4.66 5.36 30.53
C SER A 405 3.55 5.07 29.53
N PHE A 406 3.08 3.82 29.48
CA PHE A 406 1.96 3.45 28.61
C PHE A 406 0.69 4.27 28.93
N GLU A 407 0.41 4.52 30.19
CA GLU A 407 -0.70 5.39 30.61
C GLU A 407 -0.56 6.80 30.03
N ARG A 408 0.66 7.38 30.12
CA ARG A 408 0.95 8.70 29.55
C ARG A 408 0.78 8.71 28.03
N ILE A 409 1.22 7.68 27.34
CA ILE A 409 1.06 7.51 25.89
C ILE A 409 -0.45 7.45 25.52
N GLN A 410 -1.26 6.75 26.30
CA GLN A 410 -2.72 6.75 26.11
C GLN A 410 -3.36 8.11 26.33
N GLU A 411 -2.93 8.87 27.36
CA GLU A 411 -3.39 10.24 27.56
C GLU A 411 -3.06 11.16 26.38
N ILE A 412 -1.83 11.07 25.85
CA ILE A 412 -1.39 11.85 24.68
C ILE A 412 -2.27 11.52 23.46
N LEU A 413 -2.49 10.22 23.19
CA LEU A 413 -3.38 9.78 22.12
C LEU A 413 -4.80 10.30 22.31
N ASN A 414 -5.37 10.17 23.50
CA ASN A 414 -6.72 10.64 23.80
C ASN A 414 -6.80 12.17 23.70
N GLY A 415 -5.79 12.88 24.18
CA GLY A 415 -5.68 14.32 24.04
C GLY A 415 -5.59 14.79 22.57
N SER A 416 -4.93 14.02 21.70
CA SER A 416 -4.85 14.32 20.27
C SER A 416 -6.20 14.12 19.55
N LYS A 417 -7.05 13.20 20.05
CA LYS A 417 -8.41 12.91 19.53
C LYS A 417 -9.47 13.89 20.08
N THR A 418 -9.18 14.59 21.17
CA THR A 418 -10.17 15.46 21.81
C THR A 418 -10.14 16.86 21.18
N VAL A 419 -11.30 17.33 20.75
CA VAL A 419 -11.48 18.73 20.33
C VAL A 419 -11.37 19.60 21.58
N LYS A 420 -10.29 20.37 21.72
CA LYS A 420 -10.28 21.46 22.73
C LYS A 420 -11.37 22.44 22.33
N LYS A 421 -12.40 22.53 23.16
CA LYS A 421 -13.44 23.56 23.05
C LYS A 421 -12.86 24.96 23.22
#